data_a0dd15cc8439b6e998b454c44cbcefd5
#
_entry.id   a0dd15cc8439b6e998b454c44cbcefd5
#
_cell.length_a   1.000
_cell.length_b   1.000
_cell.length_c   1.000
_cell.angle_alpha   90.00
_cell.angle_beta   90.00
_cell.angle_gamma   90.00
#
_symmetry.space_group_name_H-M   'P 1'
#
loop_
_entity.id
_entity.type
_entity.pdbx_description
1 polymer ?
#
loop_
_entity_poly.entity_id
_entity_poly.type
_entity_poly.pdbx_seq_one_letter_code
_entity_poly.pdbx_strand_id
1 'polypeptide(L)'
;MASKLWEKNFSVNEEIERFTVGRDRELDIYLAKYDVLGSMAHITMLESIGLMQKDELVQLLAELKNIYAECERGEFVIEEGVEDVHSQVELMLTRRLGDMGKKIHSGRSRNDQVLVDLKLFTRHELREVVERVDALFRELQKKSEQYKNVLMPGYTHLQIAMPSSFGLWFGAHAESLADDMLFLQAAYRLTNRNPLGSAAGYGSSFPLNREMTTLLLGFDSMDYNVVYAQMGRGKMERNVAFALASVAGTVSKLAFDACLFNSQNFAFVKLPKECTTGSSIMPHKKNPDVFELIRAKSNKLQSLPTQIQLIMNNLPTGYFRDLQIIKEVFLPAFAEMKDCLDMAAYIIERIEVNEHILDNPMYDPMFSVEEVNRLAASGTPFRDAYKQVGMEIENGTFHADHNLHHTHEGSMGNLCNDRIAALMDKTLAEFHFERVDEAEKALLA
;
A
#
# COMPACT_ATOMS: atom_id res chain seq x y z
N MET A 1 -20.85 -31.65 -16.88
CA MET A 1 -20.95 -30.20 -17.02
C MET A 1 -21.18 -29.64 -15.62
N ALA A 2 -20.37 -28.71 -15.16
CA ALA A 2 -20.61 -28.02 -13.90
C ALA A 2 -21.86 -27.14 -14.07
N SER A 3 -22.96 -27.46 -13.35
CA SER A 3 -24.15 -26.62 -13.36
C SER A 3 -23.96 -25.43 -12.43
N LYS A 4 -24.35 -24.25 -12.87
CA LYS A 4 -24.33 -23.05 -12.00
C LYS A 4 -25.36 -23.23 -10.88
N LEU A 5 -25.04 -22.80 -9.67
CA LEU A 5 -25.90 -22.91 -8.46
C LEU A 5 -27.33 -22.37 -8.65
N TRP A 6 -27.53 -21.44 -9.58
CA TRP A 6 -28.81 -20.79 -9.90
C TRP A 6 -29.47 -21.29 -11.20
N GLU A 7 -28.87 -22.26 -11.92
CA GLU A 7 -29.32 -22.70 -13.23
C GLU A 7 -30.63 -23.53 -13.11
N LYS A 8 -31.69 -23.05 -13.76
CA LYS A 8 -33.00 -23.69 -13.83
C LYS A 8 -33.35 -23.97 -15.29
N ASN A 9 -32.98 -25.14 -15.79
CA ASN A 9 -33.46 -25.72 -17.08
C ASN A 9 -33.33 -24.85 -18.36
N PHE A 10 -32.36 -23.91 -18.43
CA PHE A 10 -32.04 -23.21 -19.68
C PHE A 10 -30.52 -23.01 -19.77
N SER A 11 -29.98 -23.07 -21.00
CA SER A 11 -28.57 -22.77 -21.26
C SER A 11 -28.36 -21.25 -21.34
N VAL A 12 -27.35 -20.73 -20.65
CA VAL A 12 -26.92 -19.34 -20.78
C VAL A 12 -26.17 -19.19 -22.10
N ASN A 13 -26.46 -18.12 -22.84
CA ASN A 13 -25.70 -17.79 -24.03
C ASN A 13 -24.23 -17.52 -23.66
N GLU A 14 -23.28 -18.16 -24.34
CA GLU A 14 -21.85 -18.04 -24.08
C GLU A 14 -21.32 -16.60 -24.13
N GLU A 15 -21.89 -15.76 -25.00
CA GLU A 15 -21.51 -14.33 -25.08
C GLU A 15 -21.94 -13.57 -23.83
N ILE A 16 -23.14 -13.85 -23.31
CA ILE A 16 -23.65 -13.26 -22.06
C ILE A 16 -22.80 -13.75 -20.90
N GLU A 17 -22.46 -15.03 -20.87
CA GLU A 17 -21.60 -15.58 -19.82
C GLU A 17 -20.23 -14.92 -19.83
N ARG A 18 -19.57 -14.84 -20.97
CA ARG A 18 -18.27 -14.16 -21.13
C ARG A 18 -18.33 -12.72 -20.67
N PHE A 19 -19.39 -11.98 -21.00
CA PHE A 19 -19.55 -10.59 -20.59
C PHE A 19 -19.78 -10.45 -19.07
N THR A 20 -20.60 -11.31 -18.47
CA THR A 20 -20.98 -11.21 -17.05
C THR A 20 -19.96 -11.78 -16.09
N VAL A 21 -19.22 -12.83 -16.47
CA VAL A 21 -18.08 -13.35 -15.68
C VAL A 21 -16.88 -12.43 -15.82
N GLY A 22 -16.63 -11.88 -17.01
CA GLY A 22 -15.51 -10.97 -17.26
C GLY A 22 -14.19 -11.63 -16.89
N ARG A 23 -13.42 -10.94 -16.06
CA ARG A 23 -12.11 -11.38 -15.57
C ARG A 23 -12.14 -12.05 -14.19
N ASP A 24 -13.33 -12.37 -13.66
CA ASP A 24 -13.44 -12.92 -12.29
C ASP A 24 -12.64 -14.21 -12.11
N ARG A 25 -12.63 -15.12 -13.08
CA ARG A 25 -11.84 -16.36 -12.96
C ARG A 25 -10.33 -16.12 -12.78
N GLU A 26 -9.79 -15.06 -13.41
CA GLU A 26 -8.38 -14.69 -13.27
C GLU A 26 -8.11 -13.99 -11.92
N LEU A 27 -9.03 -13.13 -11.53
CA LEU A 27 -8.86 -12.26 -10.35
C LEU A 27 -9.22 -12.97 -9.06
N ASP A 28 -10.18 -13.86 -9.06
CA ASP A 28 -10.61 -14.60 -7.88
C ASP A 28 -9.55 -15.58 -7.38
N ILE A 29 -8.55 -15.93 -8.21
CA ILE A 29 -7.38 -16.70 -7.75
C ILE A 29 -6.66 -15.97 -6.60
N TYR A 30 -6.60 -14.64 -6.61
CA TYR A 30 -6.05 -13.84 -5.51
C TYR A 30 -6.83 -14.03 -4.20
N LEU A 31 -8.11 -14.40 -4.29
CA LEU A 31 -9.01 -14.54 -3.16
C LEU A 31 -9.11 -15.98 -2.64
N ALA A 32 -8.58 -16.97 -3.38
CA ALA A 32 -8.85 -18.39 -3.14
C ALA A 32 -8.52 -18.85 -1.71
N LYS A 33 -7.34 -18.55 -1.18
CA LYS A 33 -6.98 -18.95 0.19
C LYS A 33 -7.83 -18.25 1.24
N TYR A 34 -8.32 -17.06 0.96
CA TYR A 34 -9.14 -16.27 1.89
C TYR A 34 -10.60 -16.78 1.90
N ASP A 35 -11.14 -17.24 0.76
CA ASP A 35 -12.41 -17.94 0.72
C ASP A 35 -12.37 -19.22 1.55
N VAL A 36 -11.28 -19.96 1.47
CA VAL A 36 -11.06 -21.15 2.30
C VAL A 36 -11.04 -20.81 3.79
N LEU A 37 -10.31 -19.79 4.22
CA LEU A 37 -10.27 -19.35 5.61
C LEU A 37 -11.66 -18.89 6.10
N GLY A 38 -12.34 -18.06 5.29
CA GLY A 38 -13.71 -17.64 5.58
C GLY A 38 -14.68 -18.82 5.71
N SER A 39 -14.53 -19.80 4.84
CA SER A 39 -15.31 -21.04 4.84
C SER A 39 -15.04 -21.92 6.08
N MET A 40 -13.78 -22.05 6.51
CA MET A 40 -13.42 -22.79 7.74
C MET A 40 -14.05 -22.15 8.99
N ALA A 41 -13.97 -20.82 9.11
CA ALA A 41 -14.60 -20.10 10.21
C ALA A 41 -16.13 -20.25 10.17
N HIS A 42 -16.73 -20.20 8.98
CA HIS A 42 -18.17 -20.32 8.80
C HIS A 42 -18.70 -21.70 9.19
N ILE A 43 -18.09 -22.79 8.71
CA ILE A 43 -18.55 -24.14 9.07
C ILE A 43 -18.35 -24.47 10.54
N THR A 44 -17.29 -23.94 11.15
CA THR A 44 -17.07 -24.06 12.61
C THR A 44 -18.21 -23.37 13.38
N MET A 45 -18.66 -22.22 12.91
CA MET A 45 -19.83 -21.54 13.47
C MET A 45 -21.11 -22.36 13.22
N LEU A 46 -21.31 -22.96 12.03
CA LEU A 46 -22.50 -23.77 11.73
C LEU A 46 -22.63 -24.96 12.67
N GLU A 47 -21.54 -25.62 13.03
CA GLU A 47 -21.54 -26.70 14.03
C GLU A 47 -21.99 -26.16 15.38
N SER A 48 -21.46 -25.03 15.82
CA SER A 48 -21.77 -24.43 17.12
C SER A 48 -23.25 -24.06 17.31
N ILE A 49 -23.97 -23.86 16.21
CA ILE A 49 -25.41 -23.55 16.22
C ILE A 49 -26.29 -24.74 15.80
N GLY A 50 -25.70 -25.94 15.66
CA GLY A 50 -26.41 -27.18 15.38
C GLY A 50 -26.85 -27.42 13.94
N LEU A 51 -26.34 -26.63 12.99
CA LEU A 51 -26.62 -26.82 11.54
C LEU A 51 -25.66 -27.80 10.87
N MET A 52 -24.62 -28.24 11.57
CA MET A 52 -23.62 -29.20 11.11
C MET A 52 -23.27 -30.15 12.25
N GLN A 53 -23.03 -31.43 11.95
CA GLN A 53 -22.59 -32.41 12.95
C GLN A 53 -21.06 -32.30 13.13
N LYS A 54 -20.58 -32.71 14.31
CA LYS A 54 -19.16 -32.60 14.66
C LYS A 54 -18.24 -33.44 13.76
N ASP A 55 -18.67 -34.63 13.36
CA ASP A 55 -17.93 -35.50 12.46
C ASP A 55 -17.88 -34.96 11.03
N GLU A 56 -18.93 -34.28 10.58
CA GLU A 56 -18.95 -33.54 9.29
C GLU A 56 -17.98 -32.35 9.32
N LEU A 57 -17.99 -31.59 10.40
CA LEU A 57 -17.04 -30.45 10.58
C LEU A 57 -15.59 -30.93 10.46
N VAL A 58 -15.21 -32.01 11.14
CA VAL A 58 -13.84 -32.55 11.11
C VAL A 58 -13.42 -32.92 9.68
N GLN A 59 -14.28 -33.54 8.91
CA GLN A 59 -13.98 -33.95 7.54
C GLN A 59 -13.88 -32.72 6.59
N LEU A 60 -14.81 -31.76 6.72
CA LEU A 60 -14.80 -30.55 5.92
C LEU A 60 -13.59 -29.66 6.23
N LEU A 61 -13.22 -29.51 7.51
CA LEU A 61 -12.01 -28.77 7.89
C LEU A 61 -10.74 -29.41 7.32
N ALA A 62 -10.63 -30.75 7.40
CA ALA A 62 -9.49 -31.46 6.82
C ALA A 62 -9.36 -31.20 5.32
N GLU A 63 -10.50 -31.22 4.60
CA GLU A 63 -10.50 -31.01 3.16
C GLU A 63 -10.26 -29.54 2.78
N LEU A 64 -10.81 -28.59 3.53
CA LEU A 64 -10.50 -27.16 3.35
C LEU A 64 -9.02 -26.85 3.58
N LYS A 65 -8.37 -27.51 4.56
CA LYS A 65 -6.90 -27.38 4.74
C LYS A 65 -6.13 -27.92 3.55
N ASN A 66 -6.57 -29.00 2.92
CA ASN A 66 -5.98 -29.51 1.68
C ASN A 66 -6.11 -28.47 0.54
N ILE A 67 -7.31 -27.89 0.37
CA ILE A 67 -7.55 -26.85 -0.64
C ILE A 67 -6.71 -25.60 -0.34
N TYR A 68 -6.60 -25.20 0.93
CA TYR A 68 -5.72 -24.09 1.34
C TYR A 68 -4.26 -24.35 0.92
N ALA A 69 -3.77 -25.56 1.17
CA ALA A 69 -2.42 -25.95 0.78
C ALA A 69 -2.25 -25.97 -0.77
N GLU A 70 -3.28 -26.35 -1.53
CA GLU A 70 -3.27 -26.23 -3.00
C GLU A 70 -3.17 -24.76 -3.44
N CYS A 71 -3.88 -23.83 -2.77
CA CYS A 71 -3.78 -22.40 -3.03
C CYS A 71 -2.34 -21.87 -2.78
N GLU A 72 -1.75 -22.24 -1.64
CA GLU A 72 -0.38 -21.80 -1.28
C GLU A 72 0.69 -22.33 -2.26
N ARG A 73 0.47 -23.50 -2.88
CA ARG A 73 1.36 -24.05 -3.91
C ARG A 73 1.08 -23.51 -5.32
N GLY A 74 0.06 -22.64 -5.48
CA GLY A 74 -0.36 -22.14 -6.79
C GLY A 74 -1.01 -23.18 -7.70
N GLU A 75 -1.55 -24.25 -7.13
CA GLU A 75 -2.19 -25.37 -7.85
C GLU A 75 -3.72 -25.18 -7.99
N PHE A 76 -4.30 -24.26 -7.21
CA PHE A 76 -5.72 -23.97 -7.28
C PHE A 76 -6.08 -23.27 -8.58
N VAL A 77 -7.11 -23.80 -9.27
CA VAL A 77 -7.61 -23.22 -10.51
C VAL A 77 -9.14 -23.16 -10.48
N ILE A 78 -9.71 -22.13 -11.09
CA ILE A 78 -11.15 -22.05 -11.34
C ILE A 78 -11.42 -22.66 -12.70
N GLU A 79 -12.12 -23.79 -12.71
CA GLU A 79 -12.39 -24.59 -13.90
C GLU A 79 -13.26 -23.83 -14.91
N GLU A 80 -13.11 -24.15 -16.18
CA GLU A 80 -14.00 -23.64 -17.22
C GLU A 80 -15.45 -24.06 -16.94
N GLY A 81 -16.39 -23.11 -17.06
CA GLY A 81 -17.80 -23.29 -16.69
C GLY A 81 -18.12 -23.06 -15.22
N VAL A 82 -17.11 -22.84 -14.35
CA VAL A 82 -17.29 -22.36 -12.98
C VAL A 82 -17.22 -20.84 -12.97
N GLU A 83 -18.12 -20.17 -12.23
CA GLU A 83 -18.28 -18.73 -12.31
C GLU A 83 -17.20 -17.97 -11.49
N ASP A 84 -16.90 -18.47 -10.27
CA ASP A 84 -16.06 -17.80 -9.29
C ASP A 84 -15.38 -18.78 -8.32
N VAL A 85 -14.57 -18.23 -7.41
CA VAL A 85 -13.84 -18.97 -6.38
C VAL A 85 -14.77 -19.75 -5.45
N HIS A 86 -15.89 -19.15 -5.04
CA HIS A 86 -16.84 -19.77 -4.10
C HIS A 86 -17.44 -21.04 -4.68
N SER A 87 -17.85 -20.96 -5.95
CA SER A 87 -18.37 -22.11 -6.70
C SER A 87 -17.30 -23.19 -6.90
N GLN A 88 -16.05 -22.82 -7.11
CA GLN A 88 -14.95 -23.77 -7.26
C GLN A 88 -14.67 -24.52 -5.96
N VAL A 89 -14.60 -23.83 -4.82
CA VAL A 89 -14.38 -24.45 -3.51
C VAL A 89 -15.54 -25.42 -3.17
N GLU A 90 -16.79 -24.99 -3.36
CA GLU A 90 -17.96 -25.86 -3.14
C GLU A 90 -17.95 -27.09 -4.06
N LEU A 91 -17.58 -26.92 -5.33
CA LEU A 91 -17.45 -28.00 -6.30
C LEU A 91 -16.39 -29.02 -5.88
N MET A 92 -15.22 -28.56 -5.44
CA MET A 92 -14.14 -29.42 -4.96
C MET A 92 -14.59 -30.23 -3.74
N LEU A 93 -15.21 -29.56 -2.74
CA LEU A 93 -15.74 -30.23 -1.55
C LEU A 93 -16.83 -31.24 -1.91
N THR A 94 -17.76 -30.92 -2.82
CA THR A 94 -18.81 -31.79 -3.25
C THR A 94 -18.26 -33.01 -4.00
N ARG A 95 -17.25 -32.85 -4.83
CA ARG A 95 -16.59 -33.98 -5.53
C ARG A 95 -15.87 -34.93 -4.57
N ARG A 96 -15.27 -34.39 -3.51
CA ARG A 96 -14.46 -35.17 -2.56
C ARG A 96 -15.28 -35.75 -1.40
N LEU A 97 -16.33 -35.03 -0.96
CA LEU A 97 -17.13 -35.40 0.23
C LEU A 97 -18.62 -35.58 -0.03
N GLY A 98 -19.06 -35.53 -1.29
CA GLY A 98 -20.47 -35.71 -1.65
C GLY A 98 -21.39 -34.61 -1.13
N ASP A 99 -22.59 -34.97 -0.67
CA ASP A 99 -23.60 -33.99 -0.22
C ASP A 99 -23.17 -33.18 1.01
N MET A 100 -22.20 -33.66 1.79
CA MET A 100 -21.63 -32.96 2.91
C MET A 100 -20.98 -31.63 2.42
N GLY A 101 -20.30 -31.65 1.27
CA GLY A 101 -19.67 -30.45 0.69
C GLY A 101 -20.67 -29.33 0.40
N LYS A 102 -21.91 -29.63 0.11
CA LYS A 102 -22.96 -28.64 -0.16
C LYS A 102 -23.40 -27.86 1.09
N LYS A 103 -23.18 -28.41 2.28
CA LYS A 103 -23.59 -27.77 3.54
C LYS A 103 -22.83 -26.46 3.81
N ILE A 104 -21.66 -26.28 3.22
CA ILE A 104 -20.81 -25.09 3.37
C ILE A 104 -21.56 -23.79 3.02
N HIS A 105 -22.55 -23.83 2.15
CA HIS A 105 -23.31 -22.65 1.71
C HIS A 105 -24.46 -22.26 2.66
N SER A 106 -24.78 -23.09 3.68
CA SER A 106 -25.88 -22.83 4.60
C SER A 106 -25.71 -21.50 5.36
N GLY A 107 -26.73 -20.65 5.34
CA GLY A 107 -26.75 -19.39 6.11
C GLY A 107 -25.88 -18.26 5.57
N ARG A 108 -25.28 -18.39 4.38
CA ARG A 108 -24.50 -17.31 3.73
C ARG A 108 -24.92 -17.10 2.27
N SER A 109 -24.41 -16.06 1.67
CA SER A 109 -24.55 -15.72 0.26
C SER A 109 -23.17 -15.52 -0.36
N ARG A 110 -23.05 -15.67 -1.67
CA ARG A 110 -21.85 -15.24 -2.42
C ARG A 110 -21.51 -13.76 -2.13
N ASN A 111 -22.51 -12.95 -1.78
CA ASN A 111 -22.30 -11.55 -1.47
C ASN A 111 -21.45 -11.35 -0.20
N ASP A 112 -21.75 -12.04 0.91
CA ASP A 112 -20.94 -11.88 2.13
C ASP A 112 -19.64 -12.73 2.09
N GLN A 113 -19.59 -13.78 1.26
CA GLN A 113 -18.35 -14.49 0.97
C GLN A 113 -17.31 -13.59 0.31
N VAL A 114 -17.64 -12.96 -0.82
CA VAL A 114 -16.69 -12.06 -1.50
C VAL A 114 -16.29 -10.87 -0.63
N LEU A 115 -17.16 -10.41 0.27
CA LEU A 115 -16.81 -9.34 1.21
C LEU A 115 -15.74 -9.78 2.22
N VAL A 116 -15.89 -10.97 2.82
CA VAL A 116 -14.91 -11.48 3.78
C VAL A 116 -13.58 -11.77 3.09
N ASP A 117 -13.61 -12.36 1.91
CA ASP A 117 -12.41 -12.67 1.13
C ASP A 117 -11.62 -11.41 0.79
N LEU A 118 -12.30 -10.37 0.28
CA LEU A 118 -11.67 -9.10 -0.02
C LEU A 118 -11.09 -8.42 1.22
N LYS A 119 -11.74 -8.52 2.38
CA LYS A 119 -11.21 -7.94 3.61
C LYS A 119 -10.01 -8.72 4.14
N LEU A 120 -10.02 -10.05 4.09
CA LEU A 120 -8.89 -10.87 4.47
C LEU A 120 -7.70 -10.65 3.52
N PHE A 121 -7.94 -10.66 2.21
CA PHE A 121 -6.94 -10.32 1.20
C PHE A 121 -6.35 -8.94 1.45
N THR A 122 -7.21 -7.91 1.55
CA THR A 122 -6.76 -6.53 1.71
C THR A 122 -5.99 -6.33 3.01
N ARG A 123 -6.38 -6.99 4.10
CA ARG A 123 -5.68 -6.96 5.38
C ARG A 123 -4.25 -7.51 5.24
N HIS A 124 -4.10 -8.63 4.54
CA HIS A 124 -2.79 -9.23 4.27
C HIS A 124 -1.93 -8.32 3.38
N GLU A 125 -2.48 -7.85 2.27
CA GLU A 125 -1.77 -6.98 1.34
C GLU A 125 -1.36 -5.64 1.95
N LEU A 126 -2.21 -5.05 2.82
CA LEU A 126 -1.87 -3.85 3.57
C LEU A 126 -0.69 -4.08 4.51
N ARG A 127 -0.62 -5.24 5.20
CA ARG A 127 0.53 -5.61 6.01
C ARG A 127 1.81 -5.64 5.18
N GLU A 128 1.76 -6.30 4.03
CA GLU A 128 2.87 -6.40 3.09
C GLU A 128 3.36 -5.01 2.60
N VAL A 129 2.43 -4.07 2.38
CA VAL A 129 2.75 -2.67 2.03
C VAL A 129 3.35 -1.93 3.22
N VAL A 130 2.77 -2.07 4.43
CA VAL A 130 3.26 -1.45 5.67
C VAL A 130 4.70 -1.85 5.95
N GLU A 131 5.03 -3.13 5.86
CA GLU A 131 6.38 -3.66 6.07
C GLU A 131 7.39 -3.06 5.07
N ARG A 132 6.99 -2.86 3.81
CA ARG A 132 7.83 -2.23 2.77
C ARG A 132 7.97 -0.71 2.92
N VAL A 133 6.91 -0.04 3.37
CA VAL A 133 6.98 1.39 3.71
C VAL A 133 7.95 1.60 4.87
N ASP A 134 7.89 0.76 5.90
CA ASP A 134 8.84 0.81 7.02
C ASP A 134 10.28 0.53 6.54
N ALA A 135 10.49 -0.46 5.68
CA ALA A 135 11.80 -0.75 5.12
C ALA A 135 12.39 0.44 4.36
N LEU A 136 11.63 1.08 3.47
CA LEU A 136 12.04 2.28 2.77
C LEU A 136 12.31 3.45 3.74
N PHE A 137 11.43 3.63 4.73
CA PHE A 137 11.60 4.62 5.79
C PHE A 137 12.94 4.45 6.52
N ARG A 138 13.28 3.22 6.94
CA ARG A 138 14.53 2.94 7.66
C ARG A 138 15.76 3.25 6.80
N GLU A 139 15.73 2.92 5.52
CA GLU A 139 16.85 3.26 4.63
C GLU A 139 16.98 4.78 4.43
N LEU A 140 15.89 5.51 4.30
CA LEU A 140 15.91 6.98 4.24
C LEU A 140 16.43 7.60 5.54
N GLN A 141 16.02 7.10 6.70
CA GLN A 141 16.53 7.53 8.02
C GLN A 141 18.03 7.29 8.15
N LYS A 142 18.49 6.12 7.75
CA LYS A 142 19.91 5.75 7.74
C LYS A 142 20.74 6.69 6.85
N LYS A 143 20.24 6.99 5.64
CA LYS A 143 20.88 7.95 4.72
C LYS A 143 20.84 9.37 5.27
N SER A 144 19.73 9.77 5.90
CA SER A 144 19.62 11.06 6.57
C SER A 144 20.69 11.23 7.64
N GLU A 145 20.89 10.25 8.49
CA GLU A 145 21.91 10.29 9.55
C GLU A 145 23.34 10.21 8.97
N GLN A 146 23.56 9.36 7.96
CA GLN A 146 24.85 9.21 7.30
C GLN A 146 25.36 10.52 6.68
N TYR A 147 24.45 11.26 6.02
CA TYR A 147 24.80 12.45 5.25
C TYR A 147 24.30 13.76 5.89
N LYS A 148 24.05 13.77 7.21
CA LYS A 148 23.51 14.92 7.93
C LYS A 148 24.35 16.18 7.81
N ASN A 149 25.67 16.02 7.67
CA ASN A 149 26.63 17.13 7.57
C ASN A 149 27.08 17.40 6.12
N VAL A 150 26.61 16.65 5.14
CA VAL A 150 26.95 16.87 3.73
C VAL A 150 25.98 17.87 3.14
N LEU A 151 26.49 19.09 2.91
CA LEU A 151 25.68 20.18 2.38
C LEU A 151 25.30 19.95 0.92
N MET A 152 24.12 20.44 0.56
CA MET A 152 23.63 20.51 -0.81
C MET A 152 22.86 21.82 -1.02
N PRO A 153 22.80 22.35 -2.26
CA PRO A 153 21.99 23.53 -2.53
C PRO A 153 20.49 23.25 -2.35
N GLY A 154 19.82 24.07 -1.55
CA GLY A 154 18.36 24.09 -1.49
C GLY A 154 17.79 24.98 -2.60
N TYR A 155 16.65 24.56 -3.16
CA TYR A 155 16.00 25.24 -4.28
C TYR A 155 14.59 25.70 -3.92
N THR A 156 14.25 26.92 -4.36
CA THR A 156 12.87 27.39 -4.46
C THR A 156 12.65 27.91 -5.88
N HIS A 157 11.50 27.60 -6.50
CA HIS A 157 11.20 27.99 -7.89
C HIS A 157 12.25 27.50 -8.91
N LEU A 158 12.94 26.39 -8.62
CA LEU A 158 14.11 25.89 -9.37
C LEU A 158 15.28 26.90 -9.45
N GLN A 159 15.35 27.85 -8.52
CA GLN A 159 16.48 28.75 -8.33
C GLN A 159 17.23 28.36 -7.06
N ILE A 160 18.55 28.51 -7.09
CA ILE A 160 19.41 28.33 -5.90
C ILE A 160 18.91 29.28 -4.82
N ALA A 161 18.61 28.76 -3.64
CA ALA A 161 18.00 29.52 -2.56
C ALA A 161 18.90 29.59 -1.32
N MET A 162 18.93 28.54 -0.54
CA MET A 162 19.63 28.50 0.75
C MET A 162 20.43 27.20 0.90
N PRO A 163 21.40 27.14 1.83
CA PRO A 163 22.06 25.89 2.18
C PRO A 163 21.04 24.86 2.70
N SER A 164 21.20 23.61 2.28
CA SER A 164 20.51 22.44 2.77
C SER A 164 21.52 21.32 2.99
N SER A 165 21.06 20.14 3.36
CA SER A 165 21.91 18.95 3.45
C SER A 165 21.21 17.74 2.85
N PHE A 166 21.99 16.75 2.44
CA PHE A 166 21.42 15.45 2.05
C PHE A 166 20.68 14.80 3.22
N GLY A 167 21.13 15.03 4.46
CA GLY A 167 20.39 14.58 5.63
C GLY A 167 18.98 15.13 5.71
N LEU A 168 18.78 16.43 5.45
CA LEU A 168 17.45 17.03 5.38
C LEU A 168 16.62 16.46 4.23
N TRP A 169 17.20 16.27 3.06
CA TRP A 169 16.50 15.75 1.89
C TRP A 169 15.98 14.32 2.13
N PHE A 170 16.83 13.41 2.60
CA PHE A 170 16.42 12.04 2.93
C PHE A 170 15.42 12.02 4.10
N GLY A 171 15.66 12.83 5.13
CA GLY A 171 14.79 12.94 6.30
C GLY A 171 13.38 13.44 5.96
N ALA A 172 13.26 14.39 5.03
CA ALA A 172 11.97 14.92 4.59
C ALA A 172 11.09 13.83 3.93
N HIS A 173 11.68 12.96 3.11
CA HIS A 173 10.96 11.82 2.52
C HIS A 173 10.62 10.76 3.56
N ALA A 174 11.49 10.54 4.56
CA ALA A 174 11.18 9.65 5.67
C ALA A 174 9.99 10.16 6.50
N GLU A 175 9.98 11.43 6.87
CA GLU A 175 8.87 12.03 7.62
C GLU A 175 7.55 11.99 6.85
N SER A 176 7.58 12.20 5.53
CA SER A 176 6.41 12.04 4.66
C SER A 176 5.84 10.61 4.68
N LEU A 177 6.71 9.58 4.72
CA LEU A 177 6.27 8.18 4.87
C LEU A 177 5.67 7.89 6.25
N ALA A 178 6.13 8.58 7.31
CA ALA A 178 5.53 8.45 8.63
C ALA A 178 4.09 8.99 8.66
N ASP A 179 3.80 10.07 7.93
CA ASP A 179 2.45 10.57 7.74
C ASP A 179 1.60 9.59 6.91
N ASP A 180 2.15 9.03 5.82
CA ASP A 180 1.47 8.03 5.00
C ASP A 180 1.12 6.77 5.81
N MET A 181 1.94 6.39 6.78
CA MET A 181 1.69 5.25 7.67
C MET A 181 0.43 5.44 8.51
N LEU A 182 0.10 6.66 8.92
CA LEU A 182 -1.17 6.97 9.61
C LEU A 182 -2.39 6.69 8.71
N PHE A 183 -2.31 7.00 7.41
CA PHE A 183 -3.36 6.67 6.45
C PHE A 183 -3.50 5.17 6.24
N LEU A 184 -2.38 4.44 6.15
CA LEU A 184 -2.38 2.98 6.07
C LEU A 184 -3.01 2.35 7.33
N GLN A 185 -2.67 2.86 8.50
CA GLN A 185 -3.23 2.40 9.77
C GLN A 185 -4.76 2.62 9.83
N ALA A 186 -5.23 3.79 9.42
CA ALA A 186 -6.66 4.07 9.36
C ALA A 186 -7.38 3.16 8.36
N ALA A 187 -6.80 2.92 7.17
CA ALA A 187 -7.33 2.01 6.16
C ALA A 187 -7.37 0.56 6.68
N TYR A 188 -6.32 0.11 7.36
CA TYR A 188 -6.25 -1.21 7.98
C TYR A 188 -7.37 -1.41 9.01
N ARG A 189 -7.58 -0.47 9.92
CA ARG A 189 -8.66 -0.52 10.93
C ARG A 189 -10.06 -0.58 10.32
N LEU A 190 -10.29 0.11 9.20
CA LEU A 190 -11.55 0.05 8.46
C LEU A 190 -11.75 -1.28 7.76
N THR A 191 -10.67 -1.90 7.29
CA THR A 191 -10.67 -3.21 6.63
C THR A 191 -10.84 -4.34 7.64
N ASN A 192 -10.24 -4.22 8.84
CA ASN A 192 -10.19 -5.26 9.86
C ASN A 192 -11.52 -5.39 10.65
N ARG A 193 -12.64 -5.52 9.90
CA ARG A 193 -14.00 -5.66 10.43
C ARG A 193 -14.75 -6.74 9.67
N ASN A 194 -15.25 -7.76 10.38
CA ASN A 194 -15.89 -8.93 9.81
C ASN A 194 -17.24 -8.60 9.15
N PRO A 195 -17.46 -8.85 7.84
CA PRO A 195 -18.74 -8.70 7.18
C PRO A 195 -19.57 -9.99 7.15
N LEU A 196 -18.94 -11.16 7.43
CA LEU A 196 -19.54 -12.48 7.28
C LEU A 196 -20.78 -12.63 8.17
N GLY A 197 -21.78 -13.34 7.66
CA GLY A 197 -23.11 -13.49 8.28
C GLY A 197 -24.07 -12.34 7.98
N SER A 198 -23.69 -11.39 7.10
CA SER A 198 -24.64 -10.43 6.53
C SER A 198 -25.50 -11.07 5.43
N ALA A 199 -25.16 -12.27 4.98
CA ALA A 199 -25.82 -13.01 3.89
C ALA A 199 -25.94 -12.14 2.63
N ALA A 200 -27.15 -12.08 2.05
CA ALA A 200 -27.40 -11.21 0.88
C ALA A 200 -27.54 -9.71 1.25
N GLY A 201 -27.15 -9.31 2.44
CA GLY A 201 -27.21 -7.94 2.92
C GLY A 201 -28.37 -7.63 3.87
N TYR A 202 -29.18 -8.63 4.18
CA TYR A 202 -30.37 -8.48 5.03
C TYR A 202 -30.41 -9.47 6.20
N GLY A 203 -29.29 -10.17 6.45
CA GLY A 203 -29.16 -11.17 7.50
C GLY A 203 -29.80 -12.50 7.12
N SER A 204 -30.02 -13.34 8.13
CA SER A 204 -30.54 -14.70 8.00
C SER A 204 -31.53 -15.01 9.13
N SER A 205 -32.45 -15.93 8.88
CA SER A 205 -33.30 -16.52 9.91
C SER A 205 -32.59 -17.57 10.76
N PHE A 206 -31.38 -18.01 10.35
CA PHE A 206 -30.52 -18.85 11.18
C PHE A 206 -29.90 -18.03 12.31
N PRO A 207 -29.67 -18.60 13.50
CA PRO A 207 -29.04 -17.90 14.62
C PRO A 207 -27.53 -17.81 14.46
N LEU A 208 -27.04 -17.18 13.38
CA LEU A 208 -25.63 -17.09 13.05
C LEU A 208 -24.83 -16.40 14.16
N ASN A 209 -23.74 -17.01 14.61
CA ASN A 209 -22.83 -16.45 15.60
C ASN A 209 -21.71 -15.65 14.92
N ARG A 210 -21.96 -14.38 14.63
CA ARG A 210 -21.00 -13.47 13.96
C ARG A 210 -19.83 -13.10 14.86
N GLU A 211 -19.99 -13.11 16.17
CA GLU A 211 -18.88 -12.88 17.12
C GLU A 211 -17.86 -14.02 17.03
N MET A 212 -18.32 -15.26 16.94
CA MET A 212 -17.46 -16.42 16.78
C MET A 212 -16.63 -16.34 15.47
N THR A 213 -17.25 -16.05 14.34
CA THR A 213 -16.50 -15.91 13.07
C THR A 213 -15.55 -14.73 13.09
N THR A 214 -15.89 -13.65 13.80
CA THR A 214 -15.00 -12.49 14.01
C THR A 214 -13.72 -12.91 14.74
N LEU A 215 -13.86 -13.67 15.82
CA LEU A 215 -12.71 -14.17 16.60
C LEU A 215 -11.86 -15.17 15.80
N LEU A 216 -12.52 -16.14 15.16
CA LEU A 216 -11.83 -17.18 14.37
C LEU A 216 -11.00 -16.61 13.23
N LEU A 217 -11.44 -15.51 12.61
CA LEU A 217 -10.75 -14.84 11.53
C LEU A 217 -9.81 -13.71 11.99
N GLY A 218 -9.67 -13.49 13.30
CA GLY A 218 -8.78 -12.47 13.86
C GLY A 218 -9.18 -11.03 13.55
N PHE A 219 -10.45 -10.75 13.24
CA PHE A 219 -10.93 -9.39 13.06
C PHE A 219 -11.05 -8.66 14.40
N ASP A 220 -10.81 -7.35 14.41
CA ASP A 220 -10.96 -6.52 15.62
C ASP A 220 -12.42 -6.33 16.03
N SER A 221 -13.30 -6.28 15.05
CA SER A 221 -14.73 -6.09 15.23
C SER A 221 -15.51 -6.60 14.02
N MET A 222 -16.79 -6.29 13.93
CA MET A 222 -17.61 -6.63 12.76
C MET A 222 -18.32 -5.40 12.18
N ASP A 223 -18.79 -5.51 10.96
CA ASP A 223 -19.79 -4.61 10.41
C ASP A 223 -21.14 -4.99 11.02
N TYR A 224 -21.56 -4.26 12.06
CA TYR A 224 -22.73 -4.64 12.87
C TYR A 224 -24.02 -4.64 12.07
N ASN A 225 -24.26 -3.60 11.29
CA ASN A 225 -25.44 -3.53 10.44
C ASN A 225 -25.23 -4.33 9.17
N VAL A 226 -26.06 -5.34 8.93
CA VAL A 226 -25.93 -6.26 7.78
C VAL A 226 -26.10 -5.56 6.43
N VAL A 227 -26.91 -4.48 6.36
CA VAL A 227 -27.04 -3.67 5.16
C VAL A 227 -25.79 -2.84 4.94
N TYR A 228 -25.20 -2.30 6.00
CA TYR A 228 -23.93 -1.59 5.92
C TYR A 228 -22.78 -2.50 5.45
N ALA A 229 -22.75 -3.76 5.88
CA ALA A 229 -21.74 -4.71 5.43
C ALA A 229 -21.68 -4.77 3.88
N GLN A 230 -22.85 -4.82 3.21
CA GLN A 230 -22.92 -4.79 1.75
C GLN A 230 -22.58 -3.42 1.16
N MET A 231 -23.03 -2.32 1.79
CA MET A 231 -22.68 -0.95 1.40
C MET A 231 -21.19 -0.64 1.59
N GLY A 232 -20.51 -1.44 2.41
CA GLY A 232 -19.07 -1.39 2.63
C GLY A 232 -18.26 -1.76 1.40
N ARG A 233 -18.83 -2.54 0.45
CA ARG A 233 -18.20 -2.88 -0.81
C ARG A 233 -17.97 -1.62 -1.67
N GLY A 234 -16.80 -1.50 -2.25
CA GLY A 234 -16.36 -0.30 -2.96
C GLY A 234 -15.88 0.81 -2.02
N LYS A 235 -16.59 1.06 -0.90
CA LYS A 235 -16.18 2.06 0.10
C LYS A 235 -14.89 1.67 0.80
N MET A 236 -14.73 0.41 1.19
CA MET A 236 -13.51 -0.11 1.80
C MET A 236 -12.34 0.00 0.82
N GLU A 237 -12.51 -0.52 -0.40
CA GLU A 237 -11.50 -0.50 -1.44
C GLU A 237 -11.08 0.93 -1.79
N ARG A 238 -12.02 1.88 -1.89
CA ARG A 238 -11.71 3.29 -2.12
C ARG A 238 -10.89 3.90 -0.97
N ASN A 239 -11.23 3.61 0.28
CA ASN A 239 -10.50 4.15 1.43
C ASN A 239 -9.07 3.60 1.46
N VAL A 240 -8.87 2.31 1.17
CA VAL A 240 -7.55 1.71 1.01
C VAL A 240 -6.80 2.35 -0.16
N ALA A 241 -7.48 2.56 -1.28
CA ALA A 241 -6.89 3.21 -2.45
C ALA A 241 -6.40 4.64 -2.15
N PHE A 242 -7.07 5.41 -1.28
CA PHE A 242 -6.58 6.71 -0.82
C PHE A 242 -5.28 6.58 -0.02
N ALA A 243 -5.15 5.58 0.85
CA ALA A 243 -3.93 5.34 1.59
C ALA A 243 -2.77 4.94 0.66
N LEU A 244 -3.02 4.03 -0.29
CA LEU A 244 -2.04 3.66 -1.31
C LEU A 244 -1.64 4.86 -2.19
N ALA A 245 -2.59 5.71 -2.56
CA ALA A 245 -2.33 6.91 -3.36
C ALA A 245 -1.47 7.94 -2.61
N SER A 246 -1.61 8.05 -1.28
CA SER A 246 -0.75 8.90 -0.44
C SER A 246 0.71 8.41 -0.49
N VAL A 247 0.94 7.14 -0.20
CA VAL A 247 2.28 6.50 -0.32
C VAL A 247 2.84 6.69 -1.73
N ALA A 248 2.03 6.45 -2.76
CA ALA A 248 2.43 6.63 -4.15
C ALA A 248 2.84 8.09 -4.46
N GLY A 249 2.19 9.07 -3.85
CA GLY A 249 2.54 10.48 -3.96
C GLY A 249 3.95 10.77 -3.41
N THR A 250 4.25 10.28 -2.22
CA THR A 250 5.58 10.40 -1.60
C THR A 250 6.66 9.70 -2.44
N VAL A 251 6.41 8.45 -2.86
CA VAL A 251 7.35 7.68 -3.68
C VAL A 251 7.58 8.31 -5.05
N SER A 252 6.52 8.86 -5.68
CA SER A 252 6.64 9.59 -6.95
C SER A 252 7.50 10.84 -6.82
N LYS A 253 7.36 11.58 -5.71
CA LYS A 253 8.16 12.78 -5.44
C LYS A 253 9.64 12.42 -5.22
N LEU A 254 9.92 11.39 -4.42
CA LEU A 254 11.28 10.86 -4.24
C LEU A 254 11.91 10.46 -5.58
N ALA A 255 11.16 9.74 -6.41
CA ALA A 255 11.63 9.30 -7.73
C ALA A 255 11.88 10.47 -8.68
N PHE A 256 11.05 11.52 -8.62
CA PHE A 256 11.28 12.74 -9.41
C PHE A 256 12.56 13.45 -8.99
N ASP A 257 12.75 13.68 -7.69
CA ASP A 257 13.96 14.33 -7.16
C ASP A 257 15.20 13.52 -7.52
N ALA A 258 15.17 12.20 -7.36
CA ALA A 258 16.29 11.32 -7.71
C ALA A 258 16.65 11.39 -9.20
N CYS A 259 15.67 11.42 -10.11
CA CYS A 259 15.91 11.64 -11.55
C CYS A 259 16.54 13.00 -11.82
N LEU A 260 16.03 14.07 -11.18
CA LEU A 260 16.52 15.43 -11.35
C LEU A 260 17.96 15.56 -10.83
N PHE A 261 18.22 15.08 -9.61
CA PHE A 261 19.52 15.18 -8.96
C PHE A 261 20.58 14.23 -9.58
N ASN A 262 20.16 13.15 -10.24
CA ASN A 262 21.07 12.31 -11.02
C ASN A 262 21.38 12.88 -12.42
N SER A 263 20.68 13.92 -12.88
CA SER A 263 20.94 14.53 -14.17
C SER A 263 22.35 15.10 -14.24
N GLN A 264 22.94 15.14 -15.45
CA GLN A 264 24.31 15.62 -15.66
C GLN A 264 24.52 17.09 -15.24
N ASN A 265 23.45 17.89 -15.26
CA ASN A 265 23.51 19.30 -14.88
C ASN A 265 23.56 19.50 -13.35
N PHE A 266 22.82 18.66 -12.60
CA PHE A 266 22.85 18.70 -11.12
C PHE A 266 23.98 17.84 -10.57
N ALA A 267 24.04 16.59 -10.97
CA ALA A 267 25.05 15.61 -10.53
C ALA A 267 25.20 15.53 -8.99
N PHE A 268 24.08 15.70 -8.26
CA PHE A 268 24.05 15.64 -6.79
C PHE A 268 24.08 14.21 -6.28
N VAL A 269 23.48 13.29 -7.01
CA VAL A 269 23.47 11.88 -6.69
C VAL A 269 23.92 11.04 -7.89
N LYS A 270 24.43 9.85 -7.58
CA LYS A 270 24.80 8.86 -8.57
C LYS A 270 24.10 7.54 -8.25
N LEU A 271 23.43 6.99 -9.25
CA LEU A 271 22.74 5.73 -9.12
C LEU A 271 23.71 4.56 -9.35
N PRO A 272 23.46 3.39 -8.71
CA PRO A 272 24.17 2.15 -9.01
C PRO A 272 24.13 1.83 -10.50
N LYS A 273 25.20 1.24 -11.02
CA LYS A 273 25.27 0.91 -12.46
C LYS A 273 24.17 -0.03 -12.90
N GLU A 274 23.82 -0.99 -12.07
CA GLU A 274 22.75 -1.98 -12.29
C GLU A 274 21.34 -1.36 -12.29
N CYS A 275 21.18 -0.16 -11.73
CA CYS A 275 19.93 0.61 -11.72
C CYS A 275 19.82 1.62 -12.86
N THR A 276 20.73 1.58 -13.80
CA THR A 276 20.77 2.48 -14.97
C THR A 276 20.83 1.68 -16.26
N THR A 277 20.21 2.20 -17.33
CA THR A 277 20.33 1.61 -18.65
C THR A 277 21.22 2.47 -19.54
N GLY A 278 21.89 1.84 -20.49
CA GLY A 278 22.72 2.51 -21.49
C GLY A 278 21.89 2.95 -22.71
N SER A 279 22.56 3.63 -23.64
CA SER A 279 22.03 3.95 -24.95
C SER A 279 22.69 3.08 -26.02
N SER A 280 21.94 2.62 -26.99
CA SER A 280 22.46 1.85 -28.11
C SER A 280 23.39 2.64 -29.04
N ILE A 281 23.33 3.97 -28.99
CA ILE A 281 24.09 4.89 -29.85
C ILE A 281 24.91 5.95 -29.10
N MET A 282 24.72 6.09 -27.77
CA MET A 282 25.41 7.08 -26.94
C MET A 282 26.11 6.37 -25.78
N PRO A 283 27.36 5.93 -25.94
CA PRO A 283 28.05 5.06 -24.96
C PRO A 283 28.30 5.70 -23.59
N HIS A 284 28.20 7.04 -23.48
CA HIS A 284 28.36 7.78 -22.22
C HIS A 284 27.06 7.93 -21.42
N LYS A 285 25.90 7.63 -22.05
CA LYS A 285 24.59 7.91 -21.47
C LYS A 285 24.17 6.79 -20.50
N LYS A 286 23.72 7.21 -19.29
CA LYS A 286 23.15 6.34 -18.26
C LYS A 286 21.80 6.92 -17.88
N ASN A 287 20.74 6.14 -18.10
CA ASN A 287 19.37 6.57 -17.84
C ASN A 287 18.91 6.08 -16.46
N PRO A 288 18.18 6.90 -15.69
CA PRO A 288 17.60 6.51 -14.40
C PRO A 288 16.27 5.76 -14.58
N ASP A 289 16.20 4.81 -15.52
CA ASP A 289 14.94 4.18 -15.97
C ASP A 289 14.13 3.59 -14.82
N VAL A 290 14.78 3.05 -13.80
CA VAL A 290 14.08 2.46 -12.66
C VAL A 290 13.29 3.53 -11.91
N PHE A 291 13.89 4.70 -11.63
CA PHE A 291 13.15 5.81 -10.99
C PHE A 291 12.10 6.44 -11.92
N GLU A 292 12.33 6.45 -13.22
CA GLU A 292 11.31 6.89 -14.18
C GLU A 292 10.09 5.98 -14.15
N LEU A 293 10.28 4.66 -14.08
CA LEU A 293 9.20 3.69 -13.98
C LEU A 293 8.52 3.73 -12.60
N ILE A 294 9.27 3.87 -11.50
CA ILE A 294 8.69 4.08 -10.16
C ILE A 294 7.78 5.31 -10.19
N ARG A 295 8.23 6.44 -10.73
CA ARG A 295 7.43 7.66 -10.85
C ARG A 295 6.16 7.44 -11.67
N ALA A 296 6.26 6.78 -12.83
CA ALA A 296 5.13 6.53 -13.70
C ALA A 296 4.09 5.59 -13.07
N LYS A 297 4.54 4.47 -12.46
CA LYS A 297 3.69 3.53 -11.74
C LYS A 297 3.02 4.20 -10.52
N SER A 298 3.78 4.96 -9.74
CA SER A 298 3.25 5.71 -8.60
C SER A 298 2.22 6.76 -9.03
N ASN A 299 2.43 7.47 -10.13
CA ASN A 299 1.45 8.41 -10.68
C ASN A 299 0.16 7.69 -11.13
N LYS A 300 0.28 6.50 -11.72
CA LYS A 300 -0.87 5.65 -12.07
C LYS A 300 -1.64 5.23 -10.82
N LEU A 301 -0.95 4.78 -9.76
CA LEU A 301 -1.56 4.38 -8.49
C LEU A 301 -2.35 5.51 -7.82
N GLN A 302 -1.93 6.77 -7.96
CA GLN A 302 -2.65 7.94 -7.46
C GLN A 302 -4.04 8.12 -8.11
N SER A 303 -4.30 7.52 -9.27
CA SER A 303 -5.63 7.56 -9.91
C SER A 303 -6.61 6.51 -9.36
N LEU A 304 -6.13 5.53 -8.60
CA LEU A 304 -6.92 4.38 -8.13
C LEU A 304 -8.19 4.78 -7.36
N PRO A 305 -8.16 5.73 -6.40
CA PRO A 305 -9.36 6.14 -5.69
C PRO A 305 -10.45 6.66 -6.62
N THR A 306 -10.07 7.43 -7.64
CA THR A 306 -11.00 7.99 -8.62
C THR A 306 -11.62 6.91 -9.50
N GLN A 307 -10.82 5.92 -9.94
CA GLN A 307 -11.34 4.79 -10.73
C GLN A 307 -12.40 4.03 -9.94
N ILE A 308 -12.11 3.68 -8.68
CA ILE A 308 -13.06 2.97 -7.82
C ILE A 308 -14.30 3.82 -7.57
N GLN A 309 -14.15 5.12 -7.30
CA GLN A 309 -15.28 6.01 -7.07
C GLN A 309 -16.22 6.10 -8.28
N LEU A 310 -15.70 6.15 -9.49
CA LEU A 310 -16.51 6.17 -10.71
C LEU A 310 -17.30 4.88 -10.91
N ILE A 311 -16.71 3.72 -10.59
CA ILE A 311 -17.39 2.42 -10.68
C ILE A 311 -18.56 2.33 -9.68
N MET A 312 -18.38 2.84 -8.47
CA MET A 312 -19.39 2.73 -7.41
C MET A 312 -20.42 3.87 -7.38
N ASN A 313 -20.32 4.85 -8.29
CA ASN A 313 -21.27 5.95 -8.38
C ASN A 313 -22.68 5.48 -8.80
N ASN A 314 -23.69 6.20 -8.30
CA ASN A 314 -25.11 6.02 -8.68
C ASN A 314 -25.71 4.66 -8.31
N LEU A 315 -25.09 3.93 -7.39
CA LEU A 315 -25.63 2.67 -6.89
C LEU A 315 -26.52 2.93 -5.66
N PRO A 316 -27.75 2.43 -5.63
CA PRO A 316 -28.58 2.48 -4.42
C PRO A 316 -28.04 1.51 -3.36
N THR A 317 -28.63 1.55 -2.16
CA THR A 317 -28.31 0.65 -1.06
C THR A 317 -28.55 -0.82 -1.45
N GLY A 318 -27.57 -1.69 -1.21
CA GLY A 318 -27.60 -3.12 -1.49
C GLY A 318 -26.39 -3.56 -2.29
N TYR A 319 -26.45 -4.79 -2.78
CA TYR A 319 -25.41 -5.36 -3.64
C TYR A 319 -25.73 -5.14 -5.13
N PHE A 320 -24.70 -4.77 -5.89
CA PHE A 320 -24.78 -4.62 -7.35
C PHE A 320 -23.56 -5.24 -8.01
N ARG A 321 -23.79 -5.85 -9.18
CA ARG A 321 -22.72 -6.51 -9.94
C ARG A 321 -21.68 -5.54 -10.49
N ASP A 322 -22.01 -4.26 -10.61
CA ASP A 322 -21.06 -3.17 -10.94
C ASP A 322 -19.78 -3.21 -10.11
N LEU A 323 -19.91 -3.56 -8.83
CA LEU A 323 -18.80 -3.63 -7.88
C LEU A 323 -17.80 -4.77 -8.18
N GLN A 324 -18.16 -5.72 -9.04
CA GLN A 324 -17.26 -6.78 -9.51
C GLN A 324 -16.03 -6.21 -10.22
N ILE A 325 -16.24 -5.17 -11.06
CA ILE A 325 -15.18 -4.55 -11.86
C ILE A 325 -14.10 -3.88 -10.99
N ILE A 326 -14.40 -3.53 -9.73
CA ILE A 326 -13.40 -2.96 -8.81
C ILE A 326 -12.20 -3.89 -8.66
N LYS A 327 -12.39 -5.22 -8.69
CA LYS A 327 -11.30 -6.19 -8.59
C LYS A 327 -10.22 -5.98 -9.65
N GLU A 328 -10.60 -5.57 -10.87
CA GLU A 328 -9.68 -5.38 -11.99
C GLU A 328 -8.62 -4.31 -11.75
N VAL A 329 -8.97 -3.27 -10.99
CA VAL A 329 -8.06 -2.16 -10.68
C VAL A 329 -7.47 -2.28 -9.28
N PHE A 330 -8.20 -2.87 -8.33
CA PHE A 330 -7.83 -2.90 -6.92
C PHE A 330 -6.83 -4.01 -6.57
N LEU A 331 -7.10 -5.26 -7.00
CA LEU A 331 -6.24 -6.39 -6.63
C LEU A 331 -4.80 -6.25 -7.17
N PRO A 332 -4.58 -5.89 -8.46
CA PRO A 332 -3.22 -5.75 -8.99
C PRO A 332 -2.45 -4.55 -8.42
N ALA A 333 -3.15 -3.54 -7.87
CA ALA A 333 -2.51 -2.33 -7.37
C ALA A 333 -1.53 -2.59 -6.22
N PHE A 334 -1.79 -3.61 -5.40
CA PHE A 334 -0.89 -3.97 -4.29
C PHE A 334 0.46 -4.49 -4.79
N ALA A 335 0.45 -5.37 -5.79
CA ALA A 335 1.70 -5.87 -6.37
C ALA A 335 2.51 -4.72 -6.98
N GLU A 336 1.87 -3.81 -7.72
CA GLU A 336 2.55 -2.66 -8.31
C GLU A 336 3.11 -1.69 -7.26
N MET A 337 2.40 -1.48 -6.14
CA MET A 337 2.88 -0.68 -5.01
C MET A 337 4.09 -1.32 -4.34
N LYS A 338 4.01 -2.62 -4.05
CA LYS A 338 5.11 -3.39 -3.43
C LYS A 338 6.37 -3.33 -4.28
N ASP A 339 6.26 -3.55 -5.59
CA ASP A 339 7.37 -3.45 -6.54
C ASP A 339 8.03 -2.06 -6.51
N CYS A 340 7.22 -0.98 -6.45
CA CYS A 340 7.76 0.38 -6.39
C CYS A 340 8.51 0.64 -5.09
N LEU A 341 7.99 0.17 -3.95
CA LEU A 341 8.62 0.31 -2.64
C LEU A 341 9.92 -0.49 -2.54
N ASP A 342 9.91 -1.75 -2.98
CA ASP A 342 11.08 -2.63 -2.96
C ASP A 342 12.21 -2.05 -3.83
N MET A 343 11.89 -1.57 -5.04
CA MET A 343 12.88 -0.94 -5.92
C MET A 343 13.38 0.39 -5.37
N ALA A 344 12.51 1.22 -4.78
CA ALA A 344 12.93 2.46 -4.15
C ALA A 344 13.88 2.20 -2.98
N ALA A 345 13.56 1.27 -2.09
CA ALA A 345 14.42 0.90 -0.96
C ALA A 345 15.77 0.35 -1.43
N TYR A 346 15.76 -0.55 -2.43
CA TYR A 346 16.97 -1.13 -3.01
C TYR A 346 17.93 -0.05 -3.55
N ILE A 347 17.41 0.96 -4.26
CA ILE A 347 18.23 2.02 -4.84
C ILE A 347 18.69 3.00 -3.77
N ILE A 348 17.82 3.40 -2.84
CA ILE A 348 18.18 4.33 -1.75
C ILE A 348 19.28 3.74 -0.87
N GLU A 349 19.27 2.45 -0.58
CA GLU A 349 20.38 1.79 0.14
C GLU A 349 21.72 1.99 -0.55
N ARG A 350 21.75 2.05 -1.89
CA ARG A 350 22.96 2.03 -2.73
C ARG A 350 23.29 3.36 -3.39
N ILE A 351 22.43 4.37 -3.26
CA ILE A 351 22.65 5.69 -3.86
C ILE A 351 23.90 6.36 -3.25
N GLU A 352 24.74 6.92 -4.11
CA GLU A 352 25.91 7.70 -3.73
C GLU A 352 25.59 9.19 -3.84
N VAL A 353 26.00 9.98 -2.87
CA VAL A 353 25.89 11.44 -2.92
C VAL A 353 27.19 12.08 -3.38
N ASN A 354 27.12 13.21 -4.06
CA ASN A 354 28.27 14.00 -4.42
C ASN A 354 28.60 14.97 -3.27
N GLU A 355 29.66 14.71 -2.54
CA GLU A 355 30.09 15.52 -1.40
C GLU A 355 30.83 16.80 -1.85
N HIS A 356 31.12 16.96 -3.16
CA HIS A 356 31.90 18.04 -3.74
C HIS A 356 31.05 19.05 -4.54
N ILE A 357 29.74 19.09 -4.33
CA ILE A 357 28.82 19.99 -5.06
C ILE A 357 29.24 21.44 -4.84
N LEU A 358 29.59 21.81 -3.60
CA LEU A 358 29.90 23.18 -3.18
C LEU A 358 31.30 23.62 -3.60
N ASP A 359 32.10 22.77 -4.24
CA ASP A 359 33.35 23.19 -4.85
C ASP A 359 33.09 24.14 -6.06
N ASN A 360 31.86 24.17 -6.56
CA ASN A 360 31.47 25.05 -7.64
C ASN A 360 31.00 26.41 -7.05
N PRO A 361 31.74 27.54 -7.36
CA PRO A 361 31.46 28.84 -6.80
C PRO A 361 30.11 29.44 -7.20
N MET A 362 29.40 28.84 -8.17
CA MET A 362 28.03 29.25 -8.50
C MET A 362 27.06 29.10 -7.31
N TYR A 363 27.41 28.29 -6.31
CA TYR A 363 26.59 28.08 -5.11
C TYR A 363 26.91 29.01 -3.95
N ASP A 364 28.00 29.79 -4.01
CA ASP A 364 28.37 30.70 -2.92
C ASP A 364 27.25 31.68 -2.54
N PRO A 365 26.47 32.26 -3.48
CA PRO A 365 25.41 33.22 -3.11
C PRO A 365 24.27 32.59 -2.24
N MET A 366 24.14 31.26 -2.17
CA MET A 366 23.13 30.63 -1.31
C MET A 366 23.39 30.90 0.18
N PHE A 367 24.63 31.22 0.57
CA PHE A 367 25.00 31.55 1.95
C PHE A 367 24.72 33.03 2.31
N SER A 368 24.20 33.82 1.39
CA SER A 368 23.94 35.27 1.60
C SER A 368 23.01 35.55 2.78
N VAL A 369 21.99 34.71 3.02
CA VAL A 369 21.07 34.87 4.15
C VAL A 369 21.80 34.66 5.48
N GLU A 370 22.72 33.72 5.54
CA GLU A 370 23.55 33.47 6.73
C GLU A 370 24.43 34.69 7.07
N GLU A 371 25.02 35.33 6.07
CA GLU A 371 25.80 36.53 6.26
C GLU A 371 24.92 37.73 6.69
N VAL A 372 23.73 37.89 6.10
CA VAL A 372 22.75 38.89 6.55
C VAL A 372 22.39 38.68 8.02
N ASN A 373 22.13 37.44 8.40
CA ASN A 373 21.78 37.07 9.77
C ASN A 373 22.96 37.35 10.74
N ARG A 374 24.18 37.01 10.34
CA ARG A 374 25.40 37.27 11.11
C ARG A 374 25.60 38.78 11.36
N LEU A 375 25.43 39.62 10.33
CA LEU A 375 25.51 41.07 10.45
C LEU A 375 24.40 41.63 11.33
N ALA A 376 23.17 41.11 11.18
CA ALA A 376 22.05 41.52 12.03
C ALA A 376 22.27 41.15 13.50
N ALA A 377 22.80 39.98 13.78
CA ALA A 377 23.14 39.53 15.13
C ALA A 377 24.27 40.39 15.76
N SER A 378 25.14 40.97 14.94
CA SER A 378 26.19 41.92 15.37
C SER A 378 25.71 43.37 15.57
N GLY A 379 24.42 43.65 15.33
CA GLY A 379 23.78 44.95 15.57
C GLY A 379 23.49 45.78 14.33
N THR A 380 23.81 45.28 13.13
CA THR A 380 23.46 46.00 11.88
C THR A 380 21.95 45.82 11.62
N PRO A 381 21.18 46.90 11.33
CA PRO A 381 19.78 46.75 10.96
C PRO A 381 19.60 45.78 9.78
N PHE A 382 18.66 44.86 9.87
CA PHE A 382 18.48 43.77 8.89
C PHE A 382 18.41 44.28 7.43
N ARG A 383 17.71 45.39 7.18
CA ARG A 383 17.60 45.96 5.83
C ARG A 383 18.92 46.51 5.30
N ASP A 384 19.77 47.02 6.18
CA ASP A 384 21.08 47.55 5.81
C ASP A 384 22.06 46.40 5.56
N ALA A 385 22.04 45.37 6.40
CA ALA A 385 22.78 44.13 6.18
C ALA A 385 22.39 43.48 4.85
N TYR A 386 21.10 43.40 4.55
CA TYR A 386 20.58 42.84 3.28
C TYR A 386 21.12 43.63 2.06
N LYS A 387 21.08 44.97 2.11
CA LYS A 387 21.60 45.82 1.02
C LYS A 387 23.12 45.67 0.88
N GLN A 388 23.84 45.61 1.98
CA GLN A 388 25.29 45.43 1.97
C GLN A 388 25.66 44.11 1.27
N VAL A 389 25.11 43.00 1.73
CA VAL A 389 25.39 41.67 1.15
C VAL A 389 24.95 41.58 -0.32
N GLY A 390 23.81 42.20 -0.67
CA GLY A 390 23.35 42.29 -2.07
C GLY A 390 24.35 43.00 -2.96
N MET A 391 24.91 44.13 -2.51
CA MET A 391 25.94 44.87 -3.24
C MET A 391 27.26 44.08 -3.35
N GLU A 392 27.64 43.35 -2.31
CA GLU A 392 28.85 42.50 -2.34
C GLU A 392 28.70 41.39 -3.41
N ILE A 393 27.52 40.80 -3.53
CA ILE A 393 27.21 39.77 -4.57
C ILE A 393 27.27 40.41 -5.97
N GLU A 394 26.63 41.58 -6.17
CA GLU A 394 26.63 42.27 -7.46
C GLU A 394 28.03 42.69 -7.91
N ASN A 395 28.87 43.10 -6.96
CA ASN A 395 30.25 43.52 -7.21
C ASN A 395 31.25 42.34 -7.31
N GLY A 396 30.80 41.08 -7.05
CA GLY A 396 31.67 39.91 -7.04
C GLY A 396 32.67 39.87 -5.89
N THR A 397 32.36 40.55 -4.78
CA THR A 397 33.22 40.66 -3.57
C THR A 397 32.66 39.85 -2.40
N PHE A 398 31.52 39.17 -2.60
CA PHE A 398 30.94 38.31 -1.58
C PHE A 398 31.80 37.06 -1.37
N HIS A 399 32.07 36.75 -0.12
CA HIS A 399 32.77 35.53 0.29
C HIS A 399 31.86 34.69 1.19
N ALA A 400 31.53 33.50 0.74
CA ALA A 400 30.68 32.58 1.49
C ALA A 400 31.40 32.02 2.72
N ASP A 401 30.76 32.08 3.88
CA ASP A 401 31.15 31.29 5.05
C ASP A 401 30.34 30.01 5.07
N HIS A 402 30.99 28.86 4.86
CA HIS A 402 30.34 27.55 4.84
C HIS A 402 30.13 26.98 6.25
N ASN A 403 30.51 27.70 7.31
CA ASN A 403 30.36 27.27 8.68
C ASN A 403 28.97 27.62 9.22
N LEU A 404 28.03 26.65 9.09
CA LEU A 404 26.63 26.84 9.46
C LEU A 404 26.37 26.37 10.89
N HIS A 405 25.57 27.15 11.63
CA HIS A 405 25.15 26.82 12.99
C HIS A 405 23.64 26.95 13.14
N HIS A 406 22.93 25.91 12.70
CA HIS A 406 21.48 25.78 12.93
C HIS A 406 21.24 24.85 14.14
N THR A 407 20.45 25.30 15.11
CA THR A 407 20.22 24.57 16.38
C THR A 407 18.76 24.23 16.64
N HIS A 408 17.84 24.86 15.91
CA HIS A 408 16.41 24.62 16.09
C HIS A 408 15.98 23.27 15.48
N GLU A 409 14.87 22.76 15.98
CA GLU A 409 14.32 21.47 15.60
C GLU A 409 14.02 21.39 14.09
N GLY A 410 14.40 20.28 13.47
CA GLY A 410 14.19 20.01 12.05
C GLY A 410 15.17 20.71 11.12
N SER A 411 16.18 21.42 11.61
CA SER A 411 17.20 22.06 10.79
C SER A 411 18.49 21.23 10.69
N MET A 412 19.44 21.64 9.84
CA MET A 412 20.69 20.92 9.53
C MET A 412 21.51 20.50 10.76
N GLY A 413 21.52 21.29 11.84
CA GLY A 413 22.20 20.95 13.09
C GLY A 413 21.39 20.07 14.05
N ASN A 414 20.09 19.87 13.78
CA ASN A 414 19.16 19.13 14.64
C ASN A 414 18.01 18.53 13.82
N LEU A 415 18.29 17.44 13.08
CA LEU A 415 17.35 16.81 12.14
C LEU A 415 16.12 16.18 12.80
N CYS A 416 16.15 15.93 14.10
CA CYS A 416 15.09 15.25 14.86
C CYS A 416 14.75 13.84 14.33
N ASN A 417 15.69 13.14 13.73
CA ASN A 417 15.51 11.79 13.15
C ASN A 417 14.97 10.79 14.18
N ASP A 418 15.37 10.90 15.44
CA ASP A 418 14.88 10.09 16.55
C ASP A 418 13.39 10.32 16.82
N ARG A 419 12.93 11.56 16.75
CA ARG A 419 11.51 11.90 16.92
C ARG A 419 10.66 11.39 15.75
N ILE A 420 11.17 11.54 14.52
CA ILE A 420 10.51 11.02 13.31
C ILE A 420 10.42 9.48 13.37
N ALA A 421 11.49 8.80 13.81
CA ALA A 421 11.47 7.35 14.02
C ALA A 421 10.44 6.94 15.07
N ALA A 422 10.35 7.68 16.18
CA ALA A 422 9.37 7.40 17.22
C ALA A 422 7.90 7.55 16.74
N LEU A 423 7.62 8.48 15.83
CA LEU A 423 6.29 8.59 15.20
C LEU A 423 5.94 7.34 14.38
N MET A 424 6.89 6.87 13.56
CA MET A 424 6.73 5.65 12.77
C MET A 424 6.52 4.43 13.68
N ASP A 425 7.39 4.23 14.68
CA ASP A 425 7.33 3.09 15.61
C ASP A 425 6.01 3.04 16.38
N LYS A 426 5.54 4.21 16.83
CA LYS A 426 4.25 4.33 17.50
C LYS A 426 3.09 3.87 16.60
N THR A 427 3.07 4.32 15.35
CA THR A 427 2.00 3.97 14.41
C THR A 427 2.05 2.49 14.05
N LEU A 428 3.25 1.93 13.85
CA LEU A 428 3.44 0.50 13.57
C LEU A 428 2.91 -0.39 14.71
N ALA A 429 3.13 -0.01 15.96
CA ALA A 429 2.65 -0.75 17.11
C ALA A 429 1.10 -0.84 17.20
N GLU A 430 0.38 0.05 16.53
CA GLU A 430 -1.08 0.09 16.54
C GLU A 430 -1.76 -0.86 15.52
N PHE A 431 -0.99 -1.59 14.69
CA PHE A 431 -1.56 -2.54 13.71
C PHE A 431 -1.96 -3.88 14.33
N HIS A 432 -1.29 -4.32 15.38
CA HIS A 432 -1.58 -5.58 16.10
C HIS A 432 -1.64 -6.81 15.18
N PHE A 433 -0.67 -6.96 14.26
CA PHE A 433 -0.62 -8.05 13.29
C PHE A 433 -0.55 -9.44 13.93
N GLU A 434 0.06 -9.54 15.14
CA GLU A 434 0.18 -10.77 15.90
C GLU A 434 -1.17 -11.44 16.19
N ARG A 435 -2.22 -10.67 16.38
CA ARG A 435 -3.57 -11.19 16.60
C ARG A 435 -4.11 -11.95 15.37
N VAL A 436 -3.79 -11.45 14.19
CA VAL A 436 -4.18 -12.09 12.94
C VAL A 436 -3.40 -13.39 12.75
N ASP A 437 -2.09 -13.37 13.00
CA ASP A 437 -1.21 -14.53 12.89
C ASP A 437 -1.66 -15.65 13.82
N GLU A 438 -2.01 -15.32 15.07
CA GLU A 438 -2.53 -16.27 16.06
C GLU A 438 -3.85 -16.90 15.62
N ALA A 439 -4.79 -16.10 15.10
CA ALA A 439 -6.08 -16.58 14.64
C ALA A 439 -5.95 -17.49 13.41
N GLU A 440 -5.18 -17.11 12.41
CA GLU A 440 -4.96 -17.92 11.20
C GLU A 440 -4.22 -19.22 11.54
N LYS A 441 -3.22 -19.17 12.40
CA LYS A 441 -2.51 -20.36 12.88
C LYS A 441 -3.45 -21.31 13.62
N ALA A 442 -4.32 -20.79 14.48
CA ALA A 442 -5.28 -21.60 15.22
C ALA A 442 -6.33 -22.26 14.29
N LEU A 443 -6.77 -21.54 13.25
CA LEU A 443 -7.75 -22.04 12.29
C LEU A 443 -7.15 -23.14 11.40
N LEU A 444 -5.86 -23.04 11.07
CA LEU A 444 -5.13 -23.99 10.24
C LEU A 444 -4.53 -25.18 11.05
N ALA A 445 -4.45 -25.10 12.36
CA ALA A 445 -4.01 -26.19 13.23
C ALA A 445 -5.03 -27.33 13.30
#